data_b23d419c5b2e9ffad87e6c2e183ea559
#
_entry.id   b23d419c5b2e9ffad87e6c2e183ea559
#
_cell.length_a   1.000
_cell.length_b   1.000
_cell.length_c   1.000
_cell.angle_alpha   90.00
_cell.angle_beta   90.00
_cell.angle_gamma   90.00
#
_symmetry.space_group_name_H-M   'P 1'
#
loop_
_entity.id
_entity.type
_entity.pdbx_description
1 polymer ?
#
loop_
_entity_poly.entity_id
_entity_poly.type
_entity_poly.pdbx_seq_one_letter_code
_entity_poly.pdbx_strand_id
1 'polypeptide(L)'
;PLHPSFPEKGFREIHLKPEANSILVYISGSDASSMKIGETYRLMGFLNFKVESLNDEVKGSFQGFTLSPKIRIIHWLPLDRIVKARIIMPDASIVEGFCDYDCKRLKIDDKVQFIRFGYVRVDDVNEPLTFYYTHP
;
A
#
# COMPACT_ATOMS: atom_id res chain seq x y z
N PRO A 1 -12.92 -4.35 -5.04
CA PRO A 1 -13.22 -5.53 -4.21
C PRO A 1 -12.16 -5.74 -3.13
N LEU A 2 -12.56 -6.34 -2.00
CA LEU A 2 -11.62 -6.75 -0.95
C LEU A 2 -10.69 -7.88 -1.41
N HIS A 3 -11.17 -8.73 -2.31
CA HIS A 3 -10.38 -9.77 -2.93
C HIS A 3 -10.74 -9.89 -4.43
N PRO A 4 -9.76 -9.85 -5.34
CA PRO A 4 -10.04 -9.84 -6.78
C PRO A 4 -10.84 -11.04 -7.28
N SER A 5 -10.57 -12.24 -6.72
CA SER A 5 -11.22 -13.49 -7.11
C SER A 5 -12.52 -13.81 -6.34
N PHE A 6 -12.85 -12.99 -5.33
CA PHE A 6 -14.01 -13.19 -4.46
C PHE A 6 -14.76 -11.87 -4.26
N PRO A 7 -15.42 -11.34 -5.31
CA PRO A 7 -16.12 -10.05 -5.25
C PRO A 7 -17.27 -10.05 -4.23
N GLU A 8 -17.82 -11.23 -3.93
CA GLU A 8 -18.86 -11.40 -2.89
C GLU A 8 -18.40 -11.04 -1.48
N LYS A 9 -17.09 -10.98 -1.22
CA LYS A 9 -16.54 -10.51 0.06
C LYS A 9 -16.70 -9.01 0.27
N GLY A 10 -17.18 -8.29 -0.76
CA GLY A 10 -17.47 -6.87 -0.68
C GLY A 10 -16.37 -5.99 -1.21
N PHE A 11 -16.50 -4.69 -0.94
CA PHE A 11 -15.63 -3.65 -1.44
C PHE A 11 -15.08 -2.82 -0.28
N ARG A 12 -13.88 -2.31 -0.47
CA ARG A 12 -13.31 -1.26 0.38
C ARG A 12 -13.62 0.08 -0.27
N GLU A 13 -14.21 0.97 0.47
CA GLU A 13 -14.46 2.35 0.06
C GLU A 13 -13.34 3.24 0.59
N ILE A 14 -12.72 4.00 -0.29
CA ILE A 14 -11.64 4.93 0.04
C ILE A 14 -12.08 6.32 -0.40
N HIS A 15 -12.21 7.22 0.57
CA HIS A 15 -12.49 8.62 0.32
C HIS A 15 -11.16 9.36 0.16
N LEU A 16 -10.90 9.88 -1.03
CA LEU A 16 -9.75 10.74 -1.28
C LEU A 16 -10.22 12.19 -1.31
N LYS A 17 -9.47 13.07 -0.64
CA LYS A 17 -9.72 14.51 -0.64
C LYS A 17 -8.71 15.18 -1.58
N PRO A 18 -9.13 15.58 -2.79
CA PRO A 18 -8.26 16.32 -3.67
C PRO A 18 -7.96 17.71 -3.10
N GLU A 19 -6.70 18.11 -3.16
CA GLU A 19 -6.26 19.47 -2.88
C GLU A 19 -5.63 20.04 -4.16
N ALA A 20 -6.09 21.22 -4.62
CA ALA A 20 -5.58 21.88 -5.81
C ALA A 20 -5.42 20.96 -7.03
N ASN A 21 -6.44 20.13 -7.34
CA ASN A 21 -6.45 19.13 -8.41
C ASN A 21 -5.42 18.00 -8.24
N SER A 22 -4.88 17.82 -7.05
CA SER A 22 -3.93 16.74 -6.72
C SER A 22 -4.48 15.83 -5.64
N ILE A 23 -4.05 14.58 -5.65
CA ILE A 23 -4.27 13.64 -4.56
C ILE A 23 -2.91 13.20 -4.01
N LEU A 24 -2.81 13.06 -2.70
CA LEU A 24 -1.62 12.54 -2.03
C LEU A 24 -1.88 11.13 -1.53
N VAL A 25 -0.92 10.25 -1.74
CA VAL A 25 -0.96 8.86 -1.28
C VAL A 25 0.42 8.43 -0.81
N TYR A 26 0.48 7.46 0.09
CA TYR A 26 1.72 6.79 0.44
C TYR A 26 2.02 5.65 -0.52
N ILE A 27 3.27 5.53 -0.92
CA ILE A 27 3.84 4.37 -1.63
C ILE A 27 5.07 3.87 -0.88
N SER A 28 5.50 2.64 -1.13
CA SER A 28 6.73 2.14 -0.52
C SER A 28 7.97 2.85 -1.05
N GLY A 29 8.98 3.04 -0.18
CA GLY A 29 10.26 3.63 -0.59
C GLY A 29 10.97 2.79 -1.66
N SER A 30 10.83 1.46 -1.62
CA SER A 30 11.38 0.57 -2.65
C SER A 30 10.73 0.75 -4.02
N ASP A 31 9.41 0.99 -4.07
CA ASP A 31 8.74 1.32 -5.32
C ASP A 31 9.18 2.69 -5.82
N ALA A 32 9.20 3.71 -4.96
CA ALA A 32 9.64 5.06 -5.32
C ALA A 32 11.05 5.06 -5.90
N SER A 33 12.00 4.37 -5.24
CA SER A 33 13.41 4.29 -5.68
C SER A 33 13.60 3.59 -7.02
N SER A 34 12.64 2.75 -7.43
CA SER A 34 12.71 2.01 -8.71
C SER A 34 11.96 2.68 -9.86
N MET A 35 11.27 3.79 -9.60
CA MET A 35 10.55 4.55 -10.62
C MET A 35 11.50 5.36 -11.51
N LYS A 36 11.02 5.66 -12.72
CA LYS A 36 11.75 6.48 -13.68
C LYS A 36 10.86 7.60 -14.21
N ILE A 37 11.45 8.79 -14.36
CA ILE A 37 10.77 9.93 -14.97
C ILE A 37 10.34 9.57 -16.39
N GLY A 38 9.11 9.92 -16.74
CA GLY A 38 8.50 9.65 -18.05
C GLY A 38 7.85 8.28 -18.17
N GLU A 39 8.07 7.36 -17.23
CA GLU A 39 7.39 6.05 -17.22
C GLU A 39 6.00 6.15 -16.57
N THR A 40 5.11 5.27 -16.98
CA THR A 40 3.75 5.17 -16.47
C THR A 40 3.63 3.99 -15.51
N TYR A 41 3.00 4.24 -14.36
CA TYR A 41 2.70 3.27 -13.32
C TYR A 41 1.21 3.29 -12.99
N ARG A 42 0.74 2.27 -12.31
CA ARG A 42 -0.63 2.16 -11.85
C ARG A 42 -0.73 2.03 -10.35
N LEU A 43 -1.47 2.90 -9.71
CA LEU A 43 -1.92 2.68 -8.34
C LEU A 43 -2.91 1.50 -8.33
N MET A 44 -2.63 0.47 -7.53
CA MET A 44 -3.40 -0.77 -7.49
C MET A 44 -4.90 -0.52 -7.29
N GLY A 45 -5.72 -1.03 -8.22
CA GLY A 45 -7.17 -0.89 -8.16
C GLY A 45 -7.68 0.54 -8.40
N PHE A 46 -6.82 1.48 -8.86
CA PHE A 46 -7.21 2.88 -9.00
C PHE A 46 -6.83 3.42 -10.39
N LEU A 47 -5.85 4.28 -10.50
CA LEU A 47 -5.51 5.03 -11.70
C LEU A 47 -4.08 4.79 -12.20
N ASN A 48 -3.84 5.17 -13.45
CA ASN A 48 -2.50 5.25 -14.03
C ASN A 48 -1.96 6.67 -13.88
N PHE A 49 -0.67 6.78 -13.65
CA PHE A 49 0.03 8.07 -13.59
C PHE A 49 1.40 7.98 -14.26
N LYS A 50 1.81 9.06 -14.90
CA LYS A 50 3.15 9.20 -15.49
C LYS A 50 4.01 10.01 -14.56
N VAL A 51 5.19 9.49 -14.22
CA VAL A 51 6.13 10.16 -13.32
C VAL A 51 6.73 11.38 -14.00
N GLU A 52 6.64 12.53 -13.35
CA GLU A 52 7.19 13.81 -13.82
C GLU A 52 8.44 14.24 -13.04
N SER A 53 8.49 13.95 -11.74
CA SER A 53 9.67 14.23 -10.92
C SER A 53 9.84 13.23 -9.78
N LEU A 54 11.09 13.07 -9.35
CA LEU A 54 11.56 12.13 -8.30
C LEU A 54 12.51 12.89 -7.35
N ASN A 55 11.98 13.85 -6.61
CA ASN A 55 12.75 14.57 -5.59
C ASN A 55 12.43 13.98 -4.21
N ASP A 56 12.05 14.82 -3.23
CA ASP A 56 11.63 14.37 -1.91
C ASP A 56 10.31 13.59 -1.95
N GLU A 57 9.52 13.78 -3.01
CA GLU A 57 8.29 13.06 -3.29
C GLU A 57 8.19 12.69 -4.78
N VAL A 58 7.43 11.63 -5.08
CA VAL A 58 7.10 11.26 -6.46
C VAL A 58 5.93 12.12 -6.92
N LYS A 59 6.14 12.93 -7.97
CA LYS A 59 5.07 13.67 -8.63
C LYS A 59 4.75 13.03 -9.97
N GLY A 60 3.47 12.90 -10.26
CA GLY A 60 3.02 12.36 -11.53
C GLY A 60 1.71 12.96 -11.99
N SER A 61 1.45 12.87 -13.28
CA SER A 61 0.23 13.30 -13.93
C SER A 61 -0.69 12.13 -14.25
N PHE A 62 -1.97 12.37 -14.11
CA PHE A 62 -3.02 11.39 -14.40
C PHE A 62 -2.98 10.93 -15.87
N GLN A 63 -3.09 9.61 -16.09
CA GLN A 63 -3.03 8.95 -17.40
C GLN A 63 -4.22 8.02 -17.66
N GLY A 64 -5.31 8.18 -16.91
CA GLY A 64 -6.52 7.37 -17.11
C GLY A 64 -6.67 6.19 -16.18
N PHE A 65 -7.65 5.35 -16.46
CA PHE A 65 -8.05 4.21 -15.61
C PHE A 65 -7.86 2.85 -16.25
N THR A 66 -7.48 2.80 -17.54
CA THR A 66 -7.41 1.55 -18.29
C THR A 66 -6.27 0.67 -17.80
N LEU A 67 -6.60 -0.57 -17.42
CA LEU A 67 -5.61 -1.57 -17.06
C LEU A 67 -4.83 -2.03 -18.30
N SER A 68 -3.52 -2.06 -18.20
CA SER A 68 -2.65 -2.61 -19.24
C SER A 68 -1.63 -3.55 -18.62
N PRO A 69 -1.37 -4.72 -19.21
CA PRO A 69 -0.41 -5.70 -18.69
C PRO A 69 1.04 -5.21 -18.71
N LYS A 70 1.32 -4.14 -19.46
CA LYS A 70 2.65 -3.53 -19.57
C LYS A 70 2.93 -2.50 -18.48
N ILE A 71 1.91 -2.07 -17.72
CA ILE A 71 2.03 -1.04 -16.69
C ILE A 71 2.29 -1.72 -15.35
N ARG A 72 3.41 -1.37 -14.70
CA ARG A 72 3.73 -1.86 -13.37
C ARG A 72 2.73 -1.33 -12.35
N ILE A 73 2.19 -2.23 -11.54
CA ILE A 73 1.24 -1.91 -10.47
C ILE A 73 2.01 -1.58 -9.19
N ILE A 74 1.65 -0.47 -8.56
CA ILE A 74 2.23 0.02 -7.32
C ILE A 74 1.19 -0.09 -6.20
N HIS A 75 1.59 -0.66 -5.07
CA HIS A 75 0.76 -0.65 -3.87
C HIS A 75 0.77 0.75 -3.23
N TRP A 76 -0.35 1.17 -2.68
CA TRP A 76 -0.51 2.50 -2.10
C TRP A 76 -1.48 2.50 -0.92
N LEU A 77 -1.35 3.52 -0.06
CA LEU A 77 -2.26 3.77 1.05
C LEU A 77 -2.74 5.22 1.02
N PRO A 78 -4.01 5.50 1.39
CA PRO A 78 -4.50 6.86 1.56
C PRO A 78 -3.85 7.51 2.79
N LEU A 79 -3.71 8.84 2.79
CA LEU A 79 -3.03 9.56 3.88
C LEU A 79 -3.73 9.46 5.24
N ASP A 80 -5.04 9.46 5.24
CA ASP A 80 -5.88 9.61 6.44
C ASP A 80 -6.38 8.28 7.02
N ARG A 81 -6.11 7.17 6.35
CA ARG A 81 -6.55 5.82 6.75
C ARG A 81 -5.39 4.85 6.87
N ILE A 82 -4.45 5.21 7.72
CA ILE A 82 -3.25 4.42 7.99
C ILE A 82 -3.07 4.21 9.49
N VAL A 83 -2.34 3.16 9.83
CA VAL A 83 -1.94 2.83 11.20
C VAL A 83 -0.46 2.53 11.21
N LYS A 84 0.24 3.01 12.23
CA LYS A 84 1.63 2.64 12.43
C LYS A 84 1.75 1.14 12.68
N ALA A 85 2.68 0.52 11.99
CA ALA A 85 2.96 -0.91 12.10
C ALA A 85 4.46 -1.17 12.17
N ARG A 86 4.82 -2.23 12.88
CA ARG A 86 6.16 -2.78 12.88
C ARG A 86 6.10 -4.29 12.66
N ILE A 87 7.06 -4.79 11.93
CA ILE A 87 7.15 -6.21 11.59
C ILE A 87 8.47 -6.72 12.10
N ILE A 88 8.43 -7.73 12.95
CA ILE A 88 9.60 -8.43 13.46
C ILE A 88 9.95 -9.51 12.44
N MET A 89 11.14 -9.42 11.89
CA MET A 89 11.65 -10.35 10.87
C MET A 89 12.30 -11.58 11.54
N PRO A 90 12.53 -12.68 10.80
CA PRO A 90 13.14 -13.90 11.34
C PRO A 90 14.54 -13.71 11.93
N ASP A 91 15.28 -12.72 11.47
CA ASP A 91 16.61 -12.33 11.99
C ASP A 91 16.54 -11.34 13.16
N ALA A 92 15.36 -11.14 13.73
CA ALA A 92 15.04 -10.19 14.79
C ALA A 92 15.18 -8.70 14.38
N SER A 93 15.44 -8.38 13.13
CA SER A 93 15.34 -7.01 12.64
C SER A 93 13.89 -6.53 12.64
N ILE A 94 13.71 -5.22 12.71
CA ILE A 94 12.38 -4.59 12.74
C ILE A 94 12.21 -3.73 11.49
N VAL A 95 11.14 -3.98 10.75
CA VAL A 95 10.69 -3.12 9.67
C VAL A 95 9.53 -2.26 10.16
N GLU A 96 9.68 -0.95 10.11
CA GLU A 96 8.64 0.00 10.49
C GLU A 96 7.98 0.62 9.27
N GLY A 97 6.69 0.93 9.40
CA GLY A 97 5.93 1.55 8.32
C GLY A 97 4.47 1.78 8.68
N PHE A 98 3.64 1.78 7.66
CA PHE A 98 2.20 1.97 7.78
C PHE A 98 1.47 0.81 7.12
N CYS A 99 0.35 0.41 7.72
CA CYS A 99 -0.62 -0.50 7.10
C CYS A 99 -1.98 0.19 6.98
N ASP A 100 -2.89 -0.46 6.25
CA ASP A 100 -4.25 0.01 6.10
C ASP A 100 -4.96 0.10 7.47
N TYR A 101 -5.83 1.09 7.62
CA TYR A 101 -6.60 1.30 8.85
C TYR A 101 -7.43 0.07 9.26
N ASP A 102 -7.91 -0.72 8.31
CA ASP A 102 -8.66 -1.94 8.59
C ASP A 102 -7.84 -3.00 9.35
N CYS A 103 -6.52 -2.88 9.41
CA CYS A 103 -5.67 -3.70 10.28
C CYS A 103 -6.01 -3.54 11.78
N LYS A 104 -6.66 -2.45 12.20
CA LYS A 104 -7.17 -2.27 13.58
C LYS A 104 -8.25 -3.29 13.98
N ARG A 105 -8.87 -3.97 13.02
CA ARG A 105 -9.89 -5.00 13.28
C ARG A 105 -9.30 -6.38 13.51
N LEU A 106 -8.00 -6.53 13.26
CA LEU A 106 -7.29 -7.79 13.45
C LEU A 106 -7.19 -8.14 14.94
N LYS A 107 -7.11 -9.43 15.21
CA LYS A 107 -6.90 -9.99 16.54
C LYS A 107 -5.53 -10.63 16.64
N ILE A 108 -5.04 -10.79 17.86
CA ILE A 108 -3.80 -11.55 18.11
C ILE A 108 -3.93 -12.93 17.47
N ASP A 109 -2.85 -13.40 16.87
CA ASP A 109 -2.72 -14.64 16.09
C ASP A 109 -3.39 -14.65 14.71
N ASP A 110 -4.13 -13.61 14.30
CA ASP A 110 -4.60 -13.51 12.93
C ASP A 110 -3.42 -13.52 11.95
N LYS A 111 -3.58 -14.24 10.83
CA LYS A 111 -2.60 -14.29 9.75
C LYS A 111 -3.13 -13.53 8.56
N VAL A 112 -2.36 -12.58 8.07
CA VAL A 112 -2.73 -11.73 6.96
C VAL A 112 -1.59 -11.60 5.97
N GLN A 113 -1.92 -11.33 4.72
CA GLN A 113 -0.93 -11.03 3.69
C GLN A 113 -0.76 -9.52 3.56
N PHE A 114 0.45 -9.04 3.76
CA PHE A 114 0.85 -7.70 3.33
C PHE A 114 1.29 -7.80 1.87
N ILE A 115 0.47 -7.23 0.99
CA ILE A 115 0.66 -7.32 -0.46
C ILE A 115 2.06 -6.89 -0.85
N ARG A 116 2.78 -7.76 -1.59
CA ARG A 116 4.16 -7.55 -2.06
C ARG A 116 5.23 -7.52 -0.95
N PHE A 117 4.85 -7.83 0.28
CA PHE A 117 5.77 -7.95 1.40
C PHE A 117 5.88 -9.39 1.89
N GLY A 118 4.75 -10.05 2.16
CA GLY A 118 4.70 -11.41 2.64
C GLY A 118 3.55 -11.65 3.63
N TYR A 119 3.53 -12.82 4.22
CA TYR A 119 2.56 -13.17 5.25
C TYR A 119 3.08 -12.83 6.62
N VAL A 120 2.20 -12.29 7.46
CA VAL A 120 2.51 -11.88 8.82
C VAL A 120 1.44 -12.39 9.78
N ARG A 121 1.81 -12.59 11.04
CA ARG A 121 0.92 -12.93 12.14
C ARG A 121 0.87 -11.76 13.12
N VAL A 122 -0.33 -11.42 13.56
CA VAL A 122 -0.55 -10.36 14.55
C VAL A 122 -0.03 -10.79 15.92
N ASP A 123 0.81 -9.98 16.54
CA ASP A 123 1.35 -10.19 17.88
C ASP A 123 0.81 -9.18 18.91
N ASP A 124 0.69 -7.92 18.51
CA ASP A 124 0.13 -6.87 19.35
C ASP A 124 -0.80 -5.96 18.53
N VAL A 125 -1.98 -5.67 19.09
CA VAL A 125 -3.01 -4.81 18.48
C VAL A 125 -2.98 -3.37 18.98
N ASN A 126 -2.04 -3.02 19.89
CA ASN A 126 -1.79 -1.64 20.29
C ASN A 126 -0.91 -0.94 19.26
N GLU A 127 -1.15 0.35 19.04
CA GLU A 127 -0.37 1.11 18.06
C GLU A 127 1.01 1.50 18.61
N PRO A 128 2.11 1.22 17.89
CA PRO A 128 2.18 0.58 16.56
C PRO A 128 1.77 -0.90 16.60
N LEU A 129 0.90 -1.31 15.67
CA LEU A 129 0.53 -2.72 15.54
C LEU A 129 1.80 -3.54 15.33
N THR A 130 1.94 -4.65 16.03
CA THR A 130 3.12 -5.50 15.92
C THR A 130 2.78 -6.81 15.23
N PHE A 131 3.61 -7.17 14.28
CA PHE A 131 3.46 -8.40 13.49
C PHE A 131 4.76 -9.20 13.50
N TYR A 132 4.65 -10.51 13.40
CA TYR A 132 5.76 -11.40 13.06
C TYR A 132 5.68 -11.81 11.59
N TYR A 133 6.78 -11.65 10.86
CA TYR A 133 6.90 -12.18 9.51
C TYR A 133 6.90 -13.70 9.53
N THR A 134 6.13 -14.35 8.67
CA THR A 134 6.03 -15.81 8.62
C THR A 134 6.69 -16.39 7.37
N HIS A 135 6.34 -15.88 6.18
CA HIS A 135 6.94 -16.31 4.90
C HIS A 135 6.59 -15.32 3.77
N PRO A 136 7.26 -15.41 2.61
CA PRO A 136 6.98 -14.58 1.43
C PRO A 136 5.57 -14.71 0.89
#